data_f2c20d0da577250a76e851b074de6db0
#
_entry.id   f2c20d0da577250a76e851b074de6db0
#
_cell.length_a   1.000
_cell.length_b   1.000
_cell.length_c   1.000
_cell.angle_alpha   90.00
_cell.angle_beta   90.00
_cell.angle_gamma   90.00
#
_symmetry.space_group_name_H-M   'P 1'
#
loop_
_entity.id
_entity.type
_entity.pdbx_description
1 polymer ?
#
loop_
_entity_poly.entity_id
_entity_poly.type
_entity_poly.pdbx_seq_one_letter_code
_entity_poly.pdbx_strand_id
1 'polypeptide(L)'
;TMNVAAVGTNAKATIDGKTYESDTNKLNVANVIYNFNGVSAKNADGTYQASTISVSQDTDKIVDNVKKFVETYNTLIDSLNTKYREEKNTDYKPLTKKQESEMTESQINKWNEKAKSGLLYHDNNIYSIISDMREALYTEVDAVDTVLTDARGNKYSYNSMSSIGITSSTNQGHITLDEEKLKKALTEDPDCVYQLFASDQDSTYISGSTNKNQSDTYTSK
;
A
#
# COMPACT_ATOMS: atom_id res chain seq x y z
N THR A 1 38.03 18.80 46.88
CA THR A 1 37.29 18.48 45.65
C THR A 1 35.88 19.03 45.78
N MET A 2 35.58 20.17 45.14
CA MET A 2 34.20 20.64 45.02
C MET A 2 33.43 19.71 44.07
N ASN A 3 32.45 19.03 44.64
CA ASN A 3 31.48 18.30 43.85
C ASN A 3 30.44 19.32 43.35
N VAL A 4 30.65 19.88 42.15
CA VAL A 4 29.64 20.69 41.50
C VAL A 4 28.63 19.74 40.88
N ALA A 5 27.47 19.56 41.50
CA ALA A 5 26.34 18.89 40.90
C ALA A 5 25.87 19.71 39.70
N ALA A 6 26.17 19.24 38.51
CA ALA A 6 25.58 19.82 37.30
C ALA A 6 24.09 19.48 37.28
N VAL A 7 23.23 20.46 37.51
CA VAL A 7 21.78 20.31 37.34
C VAL A 7 21.47 20.47 35.85
N GLY A 8 21.02 19.40 35.21
CA GLY A 8 20.51 19.47 33.85
C GLY A 8 19.19 20.24 33.81
N THR A 9 18.96 20.95 32.71
CA THR A 9 17.66 21.60 32.43
C THR A 9 17.03 20.92 31.24
N ASN A 10 15.69 20.81 31.24
CA ASN A 10 14.95 20.28 30.11
C ASN A 10 15.22 21.08 28.85
N ALA A 11 15.27 20.37 27.73
CA ALA A 11 15.29 21.00 26.40
C ALA A 11 13.94 21.69 26.15
N LYS A 12 13.97 22.95 25.68
CA LYS A 12 12.79 23.72 25.27
C LYS A 12 12.91 24.10 23.80
N ALA A 13 11.85 23.88 23.04
CA ALA A 13 11.76 24.31 21.66
C ALA A 13 10.38 24.93 21.40
N THR A 14 10.36 25.99 20.60
CA THR A 14 9.12 26.57 20.06
C THR A 14 9.00 26.18 18.60
N ILE A 15 7.95 25.41 18.28
CA ILE A 15 7.65 24.93 16.95
C ILE A 15 6.29 25.51 16.56
N ASP A 16 6.21 26.23 15.46
CA ASP A 16 4.99 26.90 14.97
C ASP A 16 4.27 27.71 16.07
N GLY A 17 5.07 28.46 16.88
CA GLY A 17 4.55 29.31 17.94
C GLY A 17 4.16 28.60 19.24
N LYS A 18 4.20 27.25 19.29
CA LYS A 18 3.91 26.47 20.48
C LYS A 18 5.20 25.98 21.15
N THR A 19 5.31 26.15 22.45
CA THR A 19 6.49 25.73 23.23
C THR A 19 6.30 24.29 23.73
N TYR A 20 7.32 23.48 23.53
CA TYR A 20 7.43 22.09 23.98
C TYR A 20 8.65 21.94 24.88
N GLU A 21 8.55 21.04 25.86
CA GLU A 21 9.64 20.66 26.73
C GLU A 21 9.93 19.16 26.65
N SER A 22 11.21 18.79 26.79
CA SER A 22 11.64 17.40 26.84
C SER A 22 12.75 17.25 27.88
N ASP A 23 12.74 16.14 28.59
CA ASP A 23 13.81 15.75 29.54
C ASP A 23 15.06 15.21 28.81
N THR A 24 14.97 15.04 27.50
CA THR A 24 16.06 14.61 26.62
C THR A 24 16.27 15.63 25.50
N ASN A 25 17.37 15.49 24.76
CA ASN A 25 17.60 16.29 23.54
C ASN A 25 16.78 15.79 22.30
N LYS A 26 15.66 15.12 22.56
CA LYS A 26 14.75 14.62 21.53
C LYS A 26 13.33 15.05 21.83
N LEU A 27 12.60 15.43 20.80
CA LEU A 27 11.19 15.79 20.88
C LEU A 27 10.44 15.14 19.72
N ASN A 28 9.29 14.50 20.00
CA ASN A 28 8.39 13.98 18.96
C ASN A 28 7.15 14.87 18.92
N VAL A 29 6.94 15.51 17.78
CA VAL A 29 5.75 16.34 17.52
C VAL A 29 5.20 15.95 16.15
N ALA A 30 3.94 15.57 16.10
CA ALA A 30 3.25 15.15 14.86
C ALA A 30 4.05 14.10 14.07
N ASN A 31 4.54 13.05 14.74
CA ASN A 31 5.37 11.98 14.18
C ASN A 31 6.74 12.41 13.61
N VAL A 32 7.14 13.66 13.80
CA VAL A 32 8.49 14.15 13.46
C VAL A 32 9.36 14.13 14.71
N ILE A 33 10.51 13.46 14.63
CA ILE A 33 11.49 13.42 15.71
C ILE A 33 12.53 14.52 15.49
N TYR A 34 12.52 15.52 16.38
CA TYR A 34 13.50 16.59 16.41
C TYR A 34 14.64 16.18 17.35
N ASN A 35 15.87 16.21 16.84
CA ASN A 35 17.07 16.00 17.65
C ASN A 35 17.75 17.37 17.86
N PHE A 36 17.90 17.81 19.10
CA PHE A 36 18.52 19.09 19.43
C PHE A 36 20.03 18.90 19.66
N ASN A 37 20.82 19.49 18.78
CA ASN A 37 22.29 19.42 18.85
C ASN A 37 22.89 20.65 19.54
N GLY A 38 22.06 21.65 19.86
CA GLY A 38 22.50 22.88 20.50
C GLY A 38 21.36 23.87 20.68
N VAL A 39 21.67 25.03 21.23
CA VAL A 39 20.74 26.15 21.43
C VAL A 39 20.90 27.14 20.28
N SER A 40 19.77 27.61 19.71
CA SER A 40 19.77 28.63 18.65
C SER A 40 20.51 29.91 19.12
N ALA A 41 21.20 30.57 18.21
CA ALA A 41 21.83 31.84 18.45
C ALA A 41 20.78 32.90 18.87
N LYS A 42 21.19 33.88 19.65
CA LYS A 42 20.31 35.00 20.03
C LYS A 42 20.46 36.16 19.05
N ASN A 43 19.34 36.81 18.77
CA ASN A 43 19.29 38.10 18.11
C ASN A 43 19.74 39.24 19.06
N ALA A 44 19.97 40.43 18.51
CA ALA A 44 20.35 41.58 19.31
C ALA A 44 19.28 42.02 20.35
N ASP A 45 18.01 41.67 20.12
CA ASP A 45 16.87 41.92 21.01
C ASP A 45 16.68 40.82 22.08
N GLY A 46 17.58 39.82 22.14
CA GLY A 46 17.54 38.72 23.08
C GLY A 46 16.63 37.54 22.70
N THR A 47 15.89 37.62 21.58
CA THR A 47 15.11 36.51 21.05
C THR A 47 16.01 35.45 20.37
N TYR A 48 15.54 34.21 20.30
CA TYR A 48 16.29 33.16 19.58
C TYR A 48 16.05 33.23 18.08
N GLN A 49 17.09 32.98 17.30
CA GLN A 49 16.99 32.87 15.86
C GLN A 49 16.13 31.64 15.50
N ALA A 50 15.14 31.86 14.65
CA ALA A 50 14.33 30.78 14.12
C ALA A 50 15.08 30.02 13.00
N SER A 51 14.95 28.70 12.99
CA SER A 51 15.40 27.84 11.87
C SER A 51 14.16 27.30 11.16
N THR A 52 14.13 27.37 9.85
CA THR A 52 13.07 26.75 9.06
C THR A 52 13.46 25.31 8.79
N ILE A 53 12.57 24.37 9.13
CA ILE A 53 12.72 22.96 8.83
C ILE A 53 11.67 22.62 7.78
N SER A 54 12.11 22.10 6.64
CA SER A 54 11.21 21.55 5.62
C SER A 54 11.15 20.04 5.81
N VAL A 55 9.94 19.52 5.97
CA VAL A 55 9.69 18.08 5.96
C VAL A 55 9.08 17.74 4.59
N SER A 56 9.71 16.87 3.83
CA SER A 56 9.17 16.35 2.59
C SER A 56 9.06 14.84 2.69
N GLN A 57 8.03 14.28 2.08
CA GLN A 57 7.94 12.84 1.92
C GLN A 57 9.01 12.34 0.95
N ASP A 58 9.51 11.14 1.19
CA ASP A 58 10.38 10.42 0.26
C ASP A 58 9.51 9.83 -0.88
N THR A 59 9.20 10.70 -1.84
CA THR A 59 8.34 10.34 -2.98
C THR A 59 8.95 9.24 -3.83
N ASP A 60 10.28 9.17 -3.96
CA ASP A 60 10.94 8.11 -4.74
C ASP A 60 10.73 6.75 -4.10
N LYS A 61 10.82 6.66 -2.78
CA LYS A 61 10.55 5.41 -2.05
C LYS A 61 9.09 4.98 -2.17
N ILE A 62 8.14 5.92 -2.17
CA ILE A 62 6.72 5.62 -2.38
C ILE A 62 6.51 5.08 -3.80
N VAL A 63 7.08 5.74 -4.81
CA VAL A 63 7.04 5.29 -6.21
C VAL A 63 7.60 3.88 -6.36
N ASP A 64 8.75 3.58 -5.74
CA ASP A 64 9.35 2.24 -5.78
C ASP A 64 8.47 1.18 -5.11
N ASN A 65 7.78 1.52 -4.02
CA ASN A 65 6.85 0.60 -3.38
C ASN A 65 5.63 0.32 -4.26
N VAL A 66 5.10 1.34 -4.92
CA VAL A 66 3.97 1.18 -5.87
C VAL A 66 4.41 0.35 -7.09
N LYS A 67 5.64 0.52 -7.60
CA LYS A 67 6.21 -0.36 -8.65
C LYS A 67 6.22 -1.82 -8.22
N LYS A 68 6.71 -2.11 -7.02
CA LYS A 68 6.71 -3.48 -6.47
C LYS A 68 5.31 -4.06 -6.33
N PHE A 69 4.34 -3.24 -5.94
CA PHE A 69 2.93 -3.65 -5.91
C PHE A 69 2.47 -4.07 -7.32
N VAL A 70 2.72 -3.24 -8.35
CA VAL A 70 2.36 -3.53 -9.74
C VAL A 70 3.02 -4.82 -10.24
N GLU A 71 4.30 -5.03 -9.97
CA GLU A 71 5.03 -6.25 -10.33
C GLU A 71 4.44 -7.49 -9.64
N THR A 72 4.15 -7.39 -8.34
CA THR A 72 3.57 -8.49 -7.56
C THR A 72 2.16 -8.83 -8.06
N TYR A 73 1.35 -7.80 -8.33
CA TYR A 73 0.02 -7.96 -8.91
C TYR A 73 0.10 -8.70 -10.25
N ASN A 74 0.96 -8.26 -11.17
CA ASN A 74 1.11 -8.88 -12.49
C ASN A 74 1.59 -10.33 -12.38
N THR A 75 2.51 -10.63 -11.46
CA THR A 75 2.96 -12.00 -11.19
C THR A 75 1.82 -12.89 -10.69
N LEU A 76 0.95 -12.37 -9.84
CA LEU A 76 -0.24 -13.08 -9.38
C LEU A 76 -1.22 -13.35 -10.54
N ILE A 77 -1.49 -12.33 -11.36
CA ILE A 77 -2.36 -12.45 -12.54
C ILE A 77 -1.81 -13.49 -13.52
N ASP A 78 -0.50 -13.53 -13.76
CA ASP A 78 0.13 -14.55 -14.62
C ASP A 78 -0.07 -15.96 -14.04
N SER A 79 0.09 -16.10 -12.74
CA SER A 79 -0.11 -17.38 -12.04
C SER A 79 -1.57 -17.86 -12.15
N LEU A 80 -2.53 -16.96 -11.96
CA LEU A 80 -3.96 -17.26 -12.11
C LEU A 80 -4.31 -17.61 -13.55
N ASN A 81 -3.84 -16.82 -14.53
CA ASN A 81 -4.06 -17.09 -15.95
C ASN A 81 -3.42 -18.42 -16.38
N THR A 82 -2.25 -18.76 -15.86
CA THR A 82 -1.60 -20.04 -16.13
C THR A 82 -2.48 -21.19 -15.67
N LYS A 83 -3.02 -21.12 -14.45
CA LYS A 83 -3.92 -22.15 -13.92
C LYS A 83 -5.26 -22.21 -14.64
N TYR A 84 -5.79 -21.05 -15.01
CA TYR A 84 -7.05 -20.95 -15.77
C TYR A 84 -6.96 -21.58 -17.16
N ARG A 85 -5.78 -21.55 -17.80
CA ARG A 85 -5.55 -22.04 -19.16
C ARG A 85 -4.83 -23.38 -19.22
N GLU A 86 -4.36 -23.91 -18.09
CA GLU A 86 -3.67 -25.19 -18.02
C GLU A 86 -4.63 -26.32 -18.37
N GLU A 87 -4.47 -26.89 -19.57
CA GLU A 87 -5.31 -27.99 -20.02
C GLU A 87 -5.09 -29.27 -19.21
N LYS A 88 -6.16 -30.06 -19.07
CA LYS A 88 -6.12 -31.33 -18.36
C LYS A 88 -5.29 -32.35 -19.11
N ASN A 89 -4.33 -32.97 -18.43
CA ASN A 89 -3.57 -34.08 -18.99
C ASN A 89 -4.34 -35.41 -18.77
N THR A 90 -5.03 -35.86 -19.77
CA THR A 90 -5.91 -37.04 -19.72
C THR A 90 -5.16 -38.36 -19.60
N ASP A 91 -3.87 -38.38 -19.94
CA ASP A 91 -3.02 -39.59 -19.91
C ASP A 91 -2.55 -39.93 -18.49
N TYR A 92 -2.62 -38.94 -17.56
CA TYR A 92 -2.20 -39.09 -16.19
C TYR A 92 -3.40 -39.12 -15.25
N LYS A 93 -3.86 -40.34 -14.92
CA LYS A 93 -4.91 -40.55 -13.92
C LYS A 93 -4.29 -40.65 -12.53
N PRO A 94 -5.06 -40.40 -11.45
CA PRO A 94 -4.59 -40.66 -10.09
C PRO A 94 -4.02 -42.08 -9.95
N LEU A 95 -2.85 -42.20 -9.32
CA LEU A 95 -2.20 -43.51 -9.11
C LEU A 95 -3.00 -44.36 -8.12
N THR A 96 -3.06 -45.65 -8.38
CA THR A 96 -3.50 -46.61 -7.39
C THR A 96 -2.37 -46.95 -6.45
N LYS A 97 -2.68 -47.46 -5.24
CA LYS A 97 -1.66 -47.88 -4.25
C LYS A 97 -0.66 -48.90 -4.81
N LYS A 98 -1.13 -49.76 -5.71
CA LYS A 98 -0.26 -50.77 -6.37
C LYS A 98 0.75 -50.07 -7.29
N GLN A 99 0.31 -49.11 -8.10
CA GLN A 99 1.19 -48.33 -8.98
C GLN A 99 2.19 -47.52 -8.18
N GLU A 100 1.75 -46.89 -7.09
CA GLU A 100 2.65 -46.15 -6.21
C GLU A 100 3.77 -47.03 -5.62
N SER A 101 3.44 -48.28 -5.22
CA SER A 101 4.42 -49.19 -4.68
C SER A 101 5.49 -49.66 -5.67
N GLU A 102 5.24 -49.49 -6.96
CA GLU A 102 6.16 -49.90 -8.05
C GLU A 102 6.99 -48.71 -8.56
N MET A 103 6.79 -47.49 -7.98
CA MET A 103 7.43 -46.24 -8.41
C MET A 103 8.28 -45.64 -7.32
N THR A 104 9.29 -44.91 -7.69
CA THR A 104 10.06 -44.07 -6.75
C THR A 104 9.25 -42.81 -6.38
N GLU A 105 9.53 -42.24 -5.24
CA GLU A 105 8.89 -40.98 -4.78
C GLU A 105 8.99 -39.86 -5.80
N SER A 106 10.14 -39.72 -6.46
CA SER A 106 10.32 -38.70 -7.55
C SER A 106 9.41 -38.98 -8.73
N GLN A 107 9.18 -40.24 -9.10
CA GLN A 107 8.26 -40.61 -10.17
C GLN A 107 6.80 -40.35 -9.79
N ILE A 108 6.42 -40.66 -8.55
CA ILE A 108 5.09 -40.42 -8.00
C ILE A 108 4.82 -38.90 -8.02
N ASN A 109 5.76 -38.09 -7.55
CA ASN A 109 5.60 -36.63 -7.52
C ASN A 109 5.40 -36.05 -8.94
N LYS A 110 6.24 -36.43 -9.89
CA LYS A 110 6.11 -36.00 -11.28
C LYS A 110 4.80 -36.47 -11.92
N TRP A 111 4.35 -37.68 -11.61
CA TRP A 111 3.07 -38.19 -12.07
C TRP A 111 1.91 -37.39 -11.50
N ASN A 112 1.93 -37.13 -10.19
CA ASN A 112 0.90 -36.39 -9.49
C ASN A 112 0.83 -34.91 -9.97
N GLU A 113 1.94 -34.29 -10.29
CA GLU A 113 1.96 -32.95 -10.90
C GLU A 113 1.20 -32.95 -12.23
N LYS A 114 1.47 -33.95 -13.09
CA LYS A 114 0.76 -34.08 -14.37
C LYS A 114 -0.71 -34.46 -14.21
N ALA A 115 -1.04 -35.31 -13.24
CA ALA A 115 -2.41 -35.70 -12.94
C ALA A 115 -3.25 -34.55 -12.36
N LYS A 116 -2.59 -33.57 -11.69
CA LYS A 116 -3.22 -32.36 -11.15
C LYS A 116 -3.34 -31.24 -12.17
N SER A 117 -2.65 -31.32 -13.31
CA SER A 117 -2.73 -30.28 -14.33
C SER A 117 -4.16 -30.14 -14.88
N GLY A 118 -4.55 -28.91 -15.13
CA GLY A 118 -5.86 -28.59 -15.69
C GLY A 118 -7.07 -28.83 -14.77
N LEU A 119 -6.86 -29.05 -13.48
CA LEU A 119 -7.98 -29.13 -12.51
C LEU A 119 -8.75 -27.81 -12.41
N LEU A 120 -8.08 -26.69 -12.68
CA LEU A 120 -8.63 -25.34 -12.63
C LEU A 120 -8.83 -24.76 -14.05
N TYR A 121 -8.85 -25.63 -15.06
CA TYR A 121 -9.09 -25.21 -16.44
C TYR A 121 -10.46 -24.57 -16.58
N HIS A 122 -10.49 -23.30 -17.03
CA HIS A 122 -11.70 -22.49 -17.15
C HIS A 122 -12.55 -22.41 -15.85
N ASP A 123 -11.89 -22.43 -14.68
CA ASP A 123 -12.57 -22.30 -13.40
C ASP A 123 -13.19 -20.91 -13.24
N ASN A 124 -14.50 -20.86 -12.94
CA ASN A 124 -15.24 -19.61 -12.83
C ASN A 124 -14.78 -18.74 -11.65
N ASN A 125 -14.28 -19.35 -10.56
CA ASN A 125 -13.80 -18.57 -9.41
C ASN A 125 -12.52 -17.82 -9.77
N ILE A 126 -11.59 -18.46 -10.52
CA ILE A 126 -10.38 -17.78 -11.01
C ILE A 126 -10.77 -16.62 -11.93
N TYR A 127 -11.71 -16.84 -12.84
CA TYR A 127 -12.19 -15.78 -13.73
C TYR A 127 -12.80 -14.61 -12.94
N SER A 128 -13.65 -14.89 -11.95
CA SER A 128 -14.24 -13.86 -11.09
C SER A 128 -13.15 -13.09 -10.33
N ILE A 129 -12.18 -13.79 -9.70
CA ILE A 129 -11.09 -13.13 -8.98
C ILE A 129 -10.34 -12.15 -9.88
N ILE A 130 -9.97 -12.57 -11.11
CA ILE A 130 -9.26 -11.70 -12.06
C ILE A 130 -10.13 -10.48 -12.43
N SER A 131 -11.43 -10.68 -12.60
CA SER A 131 -12.37 -9.61 -12.92
C SER A 131 -12.51 -8.62 -11.76
N ASP A 132 -12.70 -9.14 -10.55
CA ASP A 132 -12.87 -8.32 -9.32
C ASP A 132 -11.61 -7.52 -9.02
N MET A 133 -10.43 -8.13 -9.21
CA MET A 133 -9.14 -7.45 -9.08
C MET A 133 -9.00 -6.28 -10.06
N ARG A 134 -9.52 -6.42 -11.28
CA ARG A 134 -9.52 -5.33 -12.27
C ARG A 134 -10.52 -4.22 -11.92
N GLU A 135 -11.71 -4.60 -11.44
CA GLU A 135 -12.73 -3.63 -11.02
C GLU A 135 -12.24 -2.78 -9.85
N ALA A 136 -11.53 -3.38 -8.90
CA ALA A 136 -10.95 -2.70 -7.75
C ALA A 136 -10.03 -1.51 -8.12
N LEU A 137 -9.40 -1.52 -9.31
CA LEU A 137 -8.55 -0.39 -9.76
C LEU A 137 -9.34 0.90 -10.00
N TYR A 138 -10.61 0.78 -10.31
CA TYR A 138 -11.49 1.90 -10.67
C TYR A 138 -12.52 2.20 -9.59
N THR A 139 -12.60 1.35 -8.56
CA THR A 139 -13.48 1.56 -7.43
C THR A 139 -12.98 2.75 -6.61
N GLU A 140 -13.86 3.70 -6.34
CA GLU A 140 -13.56 4.85 -5.49
C GLU A 140 -13.49 4.43 -4.03
N VAL A 141 -12.51 4.99 -3.32
CA VAL A 141 -12.29 4.76 -1.88
C VAL A 141 -12.88 5.95 -1.14
N ASP A 142 -13.98 5.72 -0.42
CA ASP A 142 -14.72 6.77 0.30
C ASP A 142 -13.90 7.43 1.44
N ALA A 143 -12.85 6.75 1.91
CA ALA A 143 -11.95 7.30 2.93
C ALA A 143 -11.05 8.45 2.40
N VAL A 144 -11.00 8.65 1.08
CA VAL A 144 -10.28 9.76 0.46
C VAL A 144 -11.22 10.97 0.38
N ASP A 145 -11.09 11.88 1.33
CA ASP A 145 -11.92 13.10 1.46
C ASP A 145 -11.26 14.34 0.86
N THR A 146 -10.01 14.25 0.43
CA THR A 146 -9.28 15.36 -0.19
C THR A 146 -9.87 15.69 -1.55
N VAL A 147 -10.44 16.89 -1.68
CA VAL A 147 -10.98 17.42 -2.94
C VAL A 147 -10.08 18.55 -3.43
N LEU A 148 -9.46 18.32 -4.58
CA LEU A 148 -8.61 19.29 -5.28
C LEU A 148 -9.43 20.03 -6.34
N THR A 149 -8.93 21.20 -6.79
CA THR A 149 -9.57 22.00 -7.82
C THR A 149 -8.54 22.36 -8.89
N ASP A 150 -8.83 22.04 -10.14
CA ASP A 150 -7.96 22.41 -11.26
C ASP A 150 -8.05 23.90 -11.63
N ALA A 151 -7.17 24.35 -12.52
CA ALA A 151 -7.14 25.74 -12.99
C ALA A 151 -8.43 26.20 -13.71
N ARG A 152 -9.32 25.27 -14.08
CA ARG A 152 -10.62 25.52 -14.72
C ARG A 152 -11.77 25.52 -13.73
N GLY A 153 -11.50 25.24 -12.45
CA GLY A 153 -12.51 25.15 -11.38
C GLY A 153 -13.19 23.77 -11.26
N ASN A 154 -12.71 22.74 -11.98
CA ASN A 154 -13.24 21.39 -11.83
C ASN A 154 -12.68 20.73 -10.57
N LYS A 155 -13.55 20.05 -9.83
CA LYS A 155 -13.17 19.29 -8.66
C LYS A 155 -12.72 17.88 -9.06
N TYR A 156 -11.68 17.38 -8.42
CA TYR A 156 -11.17 16.02 -8.58
C TYR A 156 -10.54 15.54 -7.28
N SER A 157 -10.33 14.23 -7.17
CA SER A 157 -9.63 13.61 -6.04
C SER A 157 -8.82 12.40 -6.53
N TYR A 158 -7.85 11.99 -5.72
CA TYR A 158 -7.06 10.79 -5.96
C TYR A 158 -7.65 9.59 -5.21
N ASN A 159 -8.95 9.31 -5.42
CA ASN A 159 -9.76 8.36 -4.66
C ASN A 159 -9.81 6.94 -5.26
N SER A 160 -9.05 6.66 -6.29
CA SER A 160 -8.96 5.33 -6.91
C SER A 160 -7.53 5.04 -7.39
N MET A 161 -7.19 3.78 -7.59
CA MET A 161 -5.87 3.42 -8.12
C MET A 161 -5.65 4.00 -9.52
N SER A 162 -6.70 4.09 -10.32
CA SER A 162 -6.63 4.68 -11.66
C SER A 162 -6.34 6.18 -11.63
N SER A 163 -6.80 6.89 -10.62
CA SER A 163 -6.57 8.32 -10.45
C SER A 163 -5.10 8.66 -10.17
N ILE A 164 -4.37 7.78 -9.48
CA ILE A 164 -2.93 7.91 -9.21
C ILE A 164 -2.03 7.30 -10.30
N GLY A 165 -2.60 6.85 -11.43
CA GLY A 165 -1.84 6.35 -12.57
C GLY A 165 -1.68 4.83 -12.67
N ILE A 166 -2.34 4.03 -11.81
CA ILE A 166 -2.38 2.57 -11.95
C ILE A 166 -3.60 2.20 -12.78
N THR A 167 -3.38 1.69 -13.99
CA THR A 167 -4.46 1.36 -14.93
C THR A 167 -4.32 -0.05 -15.48
N SER A 168 -5.45 -0.64 -15.93
CA SER A 168 -5.38 -1.95 -16.58
C SER A 168 -4.71 -1.85 -17.95
N SER A 169 -3.83 -2.79 -18.22
CA SER A 169 -3.27 -3.00 -19.53
C SER A 169 -4.21 -3.89 -20.38
N THR A 170 -4.00 -3.90 -21.69
CA THR A 170 -4.72 -4.81 -22.62
C THR A 170 -4.29 -6.27 -22.45
N ASN A 171 -3.22 -6.54 -21.70
CA ASN A 171 -2.67 -7.88 -21.51
C ASN A 171 -3.32 -8.58 -20.32
N GLN A 172 -4.40 -9.33 -20.59
CA GLN A 172 -4.93 -10.41 -19.73
C GLN A 172 -5.15 -10.07 -18.23
N GLY A 173 -5.44 -8.81 -17.93
CA GLY A 173 -5.67 -8.37 -16.55
C GLY A 173 -4.45 -7.75 -15.87
N HIS A 174 -3.32 -7.63 -16.57
CA HIS A 174 -2.16 -6.89 -16.08
C HIS A 174 -2.49 -5.42 -15.84
N ILE A 175 -1.73 -4.80 -14.98
CA ILE A 175 -1.77 -3.38 -14.71
C ILE A 175 -0.46 -2.71 -15.06
N THR A 176 -0.53 -1.42 -15.33
CA THR A 176 0.63 -0.57 -15.61
C THR A 176 0.61 0.65 -14.71
N LEU A 177 1.77 1.19 -14.41
CA LEU A 177 1.96 2.41 -13.66
C LEU A 177 2.44 3.54 -14.59
N ASP A 178 1.74 4.65 -14.56
CA ASP A 178 2.19 5.93 -15.07
C ASP A 178 2.89 6.69 -13.92
N GLU A 179 4.23 6.66 -13.91
CA GLU A 179 5.03 7.25 -12.84
C GLU A 179 4.88 8.76 -12.76
N GLU A 180 4.68 9.44 -13.90
CA GLU A 180 4.50 10.89 -13.92
C GLU A 180 3.16 11.29 -13.26
N LYS A 181 2.11 10.51 -13.52
CA LYS A 181 0.82 10.70 -12.83
C LYS A 181 0.95 10.44 -11.33
N LEU A 182 1.66 9.38 -10.93
CA LEU A 182 1.87 9.08 -9.52
C LEU A 182 2.66 10.20 -8.82
N LYS A 183 3.75 10.67 -9.41
CA LYS A 183 4.54 11.78 -8.86
C LYS A 183 3.74 13.08 -8.78
N LYS A 184 2.91 13.34 -9.78
CA LYS A 184 1.99 14.47 -9.75
C LYS A 184 1.00 14.33 -8.60
N ALA A 185 0.36 13.17 -8.46
CA ALA A 185 -0.58 12.90 -7.37
C ALA A 185 0.07 13.14 -5.99
N LEU A 186 1.27 12.60 -5.76
CA LEU A 186 2.04 12.78 -4.52
C LEU A 186 2.46 14.24 -4.27
N THR A 187 2.59 15.05 -5.32
CA THR A 187 2.92 16.47 -5.19
C THR A 187 1.68 17.28 -4.78
N GLU A 188 0.51 16.94 -5.33
CA GLU A 188 -0.74 17.65 -5.10
C GLU A 188 -1.47 17.17 -3.84
N ASP A 189 -1.38 15.87 -3.53
CA ASP A 189 -1.89 15.24 -2.31
C ASP A 189 -0.87 14.20 -1.81
N PRO A 190 0.05 14.59 -0.91
CA PRO A 190 1.10 13.70 -0.39
C PRO A 190 0.57 12.43 0.29
N ASP A 191 -0.63 12.47 0.83
CA ASP A 191 -1.23 11.36 1.57
C ASP A 191 -2.10 10.43 0.71
N CYS A 192 -2.29 10.74 -0.59
CA CYS A 192 -3.19 10.00 -1.47
C CYS A 192 -2.87 8.49 -1.54
N VAL A 193 -1.60 8.10 -1.61
CA VAL A 193 -1.21 6.68 -1.63
C VAL A 193 -1.52 6.00 -0.28
N TYR A 194 -1.25 6.68 0.84
CA TYR A 194 -1.59 6.15 2.16
C TYR A 194 -3.11 5.96 2.29
N GLN A 195 -3.89 6.93 1.89
CA GLN A 195 -5.35 6.87 1.95
C GLN A 195 -5.91 5.72 1.10
N LEU A 196 -5.34 5.48 -0.10
CA LEU A 196 -5.78 4.40 -0.98
C LEU A 196 -5.40 3.00 -0.51
N PHE A 197 -4.24 2.83 0.16
CA PHE A 197 -3.71 1.50 0.48
C PHE A 197 -3.77 1.14 1.96
N ALA A 198 -3.82 2.10 2.85
CA ALA A 198 -3.59 1.89 4.28
C ALA A 198 -4.58 2.63 5.21
N SER A 199 -5.51 3.44 4.67
CA SER A 199 -6.57 4.00 5.53
C SER A 199 -7.46 2.89 6.03
N ASP A 200 -7.73 2.87 7.34
CA ASP A 200 -8.78 2.04 7.92
C ASP A 200 -10.11 2.53 7.35
N GLN A 201 -10.67 1.77 6.43
CA GLN A 201 -12.07 1.94 6.09
C GLN A 201 -12.86 1.54 7.33
N ASP A 202 -13.71 2.44 7.80
CA ASP A 202 -14.70 2.12 8.82
C ASP A 202 -15.36 0.80 8.42
N SER A 203 -15.34 -0.18 9.31
CA SER A 203 -15.62 -1.61 9.07
C SER A 203 -17.04 -1.92 8.54
N THR A 204 -17.72 -0.94 7.98
CA THR A 204 -19.07 -1.05 7.43
C THR A 204 -19.12 -1.36 5.94
N TYR A 205 -17.99 -1.39 5.23
CA TYR A 205 -17.99 -1.63 3.79
C TYR A 205 -17.08 -2.80 3.38
N ILE A 206 -17.66 -4.00 3.30
CA ILE A 206 -17.08 -5.08 2.50
C ILE A 206 -17.64 -4.93 1.09
N SER A 207 -16.86 -4.32 0.21
CA SER A 207 -17.15 -4.27 -1.22
C SER A 207 -17.05 -5.68 -1.81
N GLY A 208 -18.17 -6.26 -2.11
CA GLY A 208 -18.32 -7.57 -2.76
C GLY A 208 -19.75 -7.81 -3.23
N SER A 209 -20.64 -6.84 -2.99
CA SER A 209 -22.03 -6.92 -3.43
C SER A 209 -22.31 -5.83 -4.45
N THR A 210 -22.58 -6.22 -5.68
CA THR A 210 -23.18 -5.38 -6.73
C THR A 210 -24.61 -4.92 -6.37
N ASN A 211 -25.03 -5.10 -5.11
CA ASN A 211 -26.32 -4.69 -4.60
C ASN A 211 -26.15 -3.56 -3.58
N LYS A 212 -26.30 -2.32 -4.03
CA LYS A 212 -26.25 -1.08 -3.24
C LYS A 212 -27.28 -0.98 -2.09
N ASN A 213 -27.96 -2.07 -1.71
CA ASN A 213 -29.04 -2.09 -0.75
C ASN A 213 -28.87 -3.11 0.41
N GLN A 214 -27.68 -3.65 0.63
CA GLN A 214 -27.44 -4.53 1.78
C GLN A 214 -26.31 -3.96 2.64
N SER A 215 -26.69 -3.18 3.63
CA SER A 215 -25.85 -2.79 4.75
C SER A 215 -25.77 -3.98 5.72
N ASP A 216 -24.78 -4.82 5.56
CA ASP A 216 -24.46 -5.83 6.56
C ASP A 216 -23.51 -5.21 7.60
N THR A 217 -24.10 -4.79 8.71
CA THR A 217 -23.37 -4.35 9.90
C THR A 217 -22.70 -5.54 10.56
N TYR A 218 -21.40 -5.73 10.36
CA TYR A 218 -20.58 -6.57 11.22
C TYR A 218 -20.04 -5.74 12.37
N THR A 219 -20.62 -5.90 13.56
CA THR A 219 -19.99 -5.43 14.80
C THR A 219 -18.97 -6.47 15.23
N SER A 220 -17.69 -6.11 15.17
CA SER A 220 -16.62 -6.88 15.83
C SER A 220 -16.79 -6.76 17.34
N LYS A 221 -16.89 -7.90 18.03
CA LYS A 221 -16.70 -8.01 19.47
C LYS A 221 -15.23 -8.22 19.79
#